data_ded6aeab29c30bff7fa5d25ecfd083fa
#
_entry.id   ded6aeab29c30bff7fa5d25ecfd083fa
#
_cell.length_a   1.000
_cell.length_b   1.000
_cell.length_c   1.000
_cell.angle_alpha   90.00
_cell.angle_beta   90.00
_cell.angle_gamma   90.00
#
_symmetry.space_group_name_H-M   'P 1'
#
loop_
_entity.id
_entity.type
_entity.pdbx_description
1 polymer ?
#
loop_
_entity_poly.entity_id
_entity_poly.type
_entity_poly.pdbx_seq_one_letter_code
_entity_poly.pdbx_strand_id
1 'polypeptide(L)'
;VARGANSFLEAMPQNQHLSLLWVGDSQDFRTRYFEKHFQIGLNIRELEIYFCENGVKVPHSFCFDDRTPAFAEAWYLVELLHRDLDQSKFSTSLPFDSPFMLMGDTQDHNASLYNHELEALHACLLKSVRLFQRIPSLLTPIKSLLHQPNKIALEPETFTLEYTAFSSVTTGQKIIVGFSAGDHLRPKPFYFIKDINQNFRPKNRGLDYRP
;
A
#
# COMPACT_ATOMS: atom_id res chain seq x y z
N VAL A 1 6.70 6.37 -1.92
CA VAL A 1 5.61 6.49 -0.93
C VAL A 1 5.97 5.75 0.35
N ALA A 2 6.30 4.43 0.31
CA ALA A 2 6.65 3.66 1.50
C ALA A 2 7.85 4.24 2.28
N ARG A 3 8.91 4.72 1.60
CA ARG A 3 10.06 5.42 2.23
C ARG A 3 9.59 6.64 3.02
N GLY A 4 8.70 7.45 2.45
CA GLY A 4 8.13 8.60 3.15
C GLY A 4 7.27 8.20 4.35
N ALA A 5 6.43 7.17 4.21
CA ALA A 5 5.68 6.64 5.34
C ALA A 5 6.61 6.17 6.46
N ASN A 6 7.68 5.44 6.12
CA ASN A 6 8.66 4.97 7.09
C ASN A 6 9.42 6.09 7.80
N SER A 7 9.61 7.23 7.13
CA SER A 7 10.32 8.39 7.67
C SER A 7 9.51 9.18 8.70
N PHE A 8 8.19 9.24 8.55
CA PHE A 8 7.33 10.16 9.30
C PHE A 8 6.28 9.47 10.18
N LEU A 9 6.02 8.19 9.98
CA LEU A 9 5.08 7.44 10.79
C LEU A 9 5.80 6.59 11.83
N GLU A 10 5.21 6.50 13.02
CA GLU A 10 5.71 5.59 14.05
C GLU A 10 5.62 4.13 13.58
N ALA A 11 6.69 3.38 13.83
CA ALA A 11 6.76 1.98 13.48
C ALA A 11 5.64 1.17 14.17
N MET A 12 4.95 0.36 13.37
CA MET A 12 3.87 -0.49 13.86
C MET A 12 4.20 -1.97 13.61
N PRO A 13 3.63 -2.90 14.41
CA PRO A 13 3.80 -4.33 14.18
C PRO A 13 3.49 -4.70 12.73
N GLN A 14 4.28 -5.62 12.15
CA GLN A 14 4.10 -6.11 10.79
C GLN A 14 4.11 -4.98 9.73
N ASN A 15 4.87 -3.93 9.98
CA ASN A 15 5.02 -2.79 9.05
C ASN A 15 3.69 -2.10 8.66
N GLN A 16 2.64 -2.21 9.49
CA GLN A 16 1.30 -1.67 9.18
C GLN A 16 1.27 -0.14 9.00
N HIS A 17 2.30 0.58 9.46
CA HIS A 17 2.44 2.02 9.22
C HIS A 17 2.71 2.33 7.75
N LEU A 18 3.24 1.38 6.97
CA LEU A 18 3.53 1.51 5.55
C LEU A 18 2.33 1.23 4.64
N SER A 19 1.29 0.55 5.17
CA SER A 19 0.10 0.22 4.39
C SER A 19 -0.57 1.48 3.84
N LEU A 20 -0.82 1.50 2.53
CA LEU A 20 -1.45 2.61 1.83
C LEU A 20 -2.96 2.40 1.78
N LEU A 21 -3.70 3.30 2.38
CA LEU A 21 -5.16 3.21 2.49
C LEU A 21 -5.83 3.62 1.17
N TRP A 22 -6.80 2.84 0.73
CA TRP A 22 -7.64 3.18 -0.41
C TRP A 22 -8.51 4.38 -0.13
N VAL A 23 -8.53 5.35 -1.05
CA VAL A 23 -9.39 6.54 -1.02
C VAL A 23 -10.35 6.49 -2.21
N GLY A 24 -11.64 6.24 -1.92
CA GLY A 24 -12.65 5.96 -2.94
C GLY A 24 -12.91 7.10 -3.92
N ASP A 25 -12.92 8.34 -3.44
CA ASP A 25 -13.25 9.51 -4.27
C ASP A 25 -12.19 9.80 -5.33
N SER A 26 -10.91 9.67 -4.98
CA SER A 26 -9.79 9.87 -5.91
C SER A 26 -9.35 8.58 -6.62
N GLN A 27 -9.82 7.43 -6.16
CA GLN A 27 -9.37 6.10 -6.61
C GLN A 27 -7.86 5.90 -6.50
N ASP A 28 -7.27 6.46 -5.45
CA ASP A 28 -5.85 6.44 -5.14
C ASP A 28 -5.57 5.72 -3.83
N PHE A 29 -4.29 5.51 -3.55
CA PHE A 29 -3.80 5.03 -2.28
C PHE A 29 -3.09 6.13 -1.53
N ARG A 30 -3.27 6.23 -0.20
CA ARG A 30 -2.63 7.23 0.62
C ARG A 30 -2.04 6.64 1.89
N THR A 31 -0.94 7.21 2.37
CA THR A 31 -0.42 6.91 3.70
C THR A 31 -1.44 7.28 4.78
N ARG A 32 -1.20 6.85 6.00
CA ARG A 32 -1.83 7.47 7.18
C ARG A 32 -1.41 8.92 7.28
N TYR A 33 -2.16 9.70 8.05
CA TYR A 33 -1.76 11.06 8.38
C TYR A 33 -0.48 11.07 9.23
N PHE A 34 0.46 11.94 8.90
CA PHE A 34 1.62 12.27 9.70
C PHE A 34 1.66 13.78 9.95
N GLU A 35 2.39 14.20 10.99
CA GLU A 35 2.41 15.61 11.44
C GLU A 35 0.99 16.24 11.47
N LYS A 36 -0.01 15.40 11.80
CA LYS A 36 -1.45 15.69 11.98
C LYS A 36 -2.27 15.84 10.69
N HIS A 37 -1.73 16.34 9.59
CA HIS A 37 -2.54 16.72 8.43
C HIS A 37 -1.95 16.38 7.07
N PHE A 38 -0.74 15.84 7.01
CA PHE A 38 -0.11 15.44 5.75
C PHE A 38 -0.32 13.96 5.44
N GLN A 39 -0.44 13.66 4.17
CA GLN A 39 -0.41 12.30 3.62
C GLN A 39 0.40 12.32 2.32
N ILE A 40 0.91 11.16 1.93
CA ILE A 40 1.50 10.94 0.60
C ILE A 40 0.56 10.03 -0.16
N GLY A 41 0.18 10.45 -1.36
CA GLY A 41 -0.67 9.71 -2.27
C GLY A 41 0.12 9.00 -3.36
N LEU A 42 -0.46 7.91 -3.84
CA LEU A 42 -0.02 7.12 -4.99
C LEU A 42 -1.20 6.91 -5.93
N ASN A 43 -1.09 7.46 -7.12
CA ASN A 43 -1.94 7.11 -8.25
C ASN A 43 -1.22 6.06 -9.08
N ILE A 44 -1.77 4.84 -9.11
CA ILE A 44 -1.14 3.71 -9.82
C ILE A 44 -1.30 3.85 -11.33
N ARG A 45 -2.42 4.39 -11.80
CA ARG A 45 -2.70 4.53 -13.22
C ARG A 45 -1.69 5.44 -13.91
N GLU A 46 -1.41 6.59 -13.28
CA GLU A 46 -0.48 7.60 -13.79
C GLU A 46 0.96 7.39 -13.29
N LEU A 47 1.17 6.40 -12.43
CA LEU A 47 2.41 6.20 -11.66
C LEU A 47 2.91 7.51 -11.03
N GLU A 48 1.97 8.21 -10.39
CA GLU A 48 2.16 9.52 -9.82
C GLU A 48 2.21 9.46 -8.30
N ILE A 49 3.14 10.20 -7.69
CA ILE A 49 3.16 10.47 -6.26
C ILE A 49 2.89 11.94 -5.97
N TYR A 50 2.22 12.23 -4.87
CA TYR A 50 1.83 13.58 -4.50
C TYR A 50 1.63 13.72 -3.00
N PHE A 51 1.70 14.94 -2.48
CA PHE A 51 1.29 15.25 -1.12
C PHE A 51 -0.20 15.59 -1.05
N CYS A 52 -0.80 15.31 0.11
CA CYS A 52 -2.09 15.83 0.50
C CYS A 52 -1.94 16.60 1.81
N GLU A 53 -2.65 17.71 1.89
CA GLU A 53 -2.80 18.53 3.10
C GLU A 53 -4.28 18.54 3.48
N ASN A 54 -4.59 18.14 4.72
CA ASN A 54 -5.98 17.99 5.18
C ASN A 54 -6.88 17.16 4.23
N GLY A 55 -6.30 16.12 3.60
CA GLY A 55 -7.01 15.26 2.67
C GLY A 55 -7.15 15.80 1.24
N VAL A 56 -6.67 17.02 0.95
CA VAL A 56 -6.70 17.64 -0.39
C VAL A 56 -5.35 17.45 -1.06
N LYS A 57 -5.35 16.95 -2.30
CA LYS A 57 -4.14 16.84 -3.13
C LYS A 57 -3.59 18.24 -3.41
N VAL A 58 -2.30 18.42 -3.17
CA VAL A 58 -1.60 19.67 -3.53
C VAL A 58 -1.18 19.67 -4.99
N PRO A 59 -0.96 20.87 -5.61
CA PRO A 59 -0.75 20.99 -7.05
C PRO A 59 0.52 20.32 -7.56
N HIS A 60 1.57 20.20 -6.76
CA HIS A 60 2.85 19.68 -7.20
C HIS A 60 2.91 18.17 -6.99
N SER A 61 2.98 17.45 -8.09
CA SER A 61 3.11 15.99 -8.09
C SER A 61 4.32 15.54 -8.89
N PHE A 62 4.71 14.30 -8.71
CA PHE A 62 5.82 13.67 -9.41
C PHE A 62 5.30 12.43 -10.16
N CYS A 63 5.50 12.42 -11.47
CA CYS A 63 5.23 11.26 -12.31
C CYS A 63 6.54 10.60 -12.72
N PHE A 64 6.56 9.27 -12.73
CA PHE A 64 7.70 8.48 -13.20
C PHE A 64 7.66 8.36 -14.73
N ASP A 65 7.99 9.44 -15.42
CA ASP A 65 8.11 9.47 -16.87
C ASP A 65 9.44 10.12 -17.23
N ASP A 66 10.35 9.36 -17.83
CA ASP A 66 11.75 9.72 -18.09
C ASP A 66 12.51 10.22 -16.84
N ARG A 67 12.29 9.57 -15.69
CA ARG A 67 12.85 9.99 -14.41
C ARG A 67 13.35 8.81 -13.58
N THR A 68 14.45 9.05 -12.87
CA THR A 68 15.04 8.08 -11.95
C THR A 68 14.39 8.14 -10.56
N PRO A 69 14.54 7.12 -9.73
CA PRO A 69 14.21 7.17 -8.30
C PRO A 69 14.92 8.31 -7.56
N ALA A 70 16.15 8.67 -7.95
CA ALA A 70 16.88 9.79 -7.37
C ALA A 70 16.17 11.14 -7.61
N PHE A 71 15.55 11.34 -8.77
CA PHE A 71 14.68 12.49 -9.01
C PHE A 71 13.46 12.52 -8.11
N ALA A 72 12.86 11.36 -7.85
CA ALA A 72 11.74 11.26 -6.91
C ALA A 72 12.16 11.65 -5.49
N GLU A 73 13.35 11.24 -5.05
CA GLU A 73 13.89 11.60 -3.75
C GLU A 73 14.18 13.10 -3.65
N ALA A 74 14.80 13.68 -4.69
CA ALA A 74 15.06 15.13 -4.74
C ALA A 74 13.74 15.94 -4.70
N TRP A 75 12.76 15.54 -5.51
CA TRP A 75 11.42 16.14 -5.48
C TRP A 75 10.80 16.03 -4.08
N TYR A 76 10.92 14.86 -3.45
CA TYR A 76 10.39 14.62 -2.12
C TYR A 76 10.98 15.59 -1.08
N LEU A 77 12.31 15.77 -1.07
CA LEU A 77 12.99 16.69 -0.16
C LEU A 77 12.55 18.14 -0.38
N VAL A 78 12.35 18.56 -1.64
CA VAL A 78 11.83 19.90 -1.96
C VAL A 78 10.41 20.07 -1.42
N GLU A 79 9.55 19.06 -1.60
CA GLU A 79 8.18 19.11 -1.10
C GLU A 79 8.10 19.12 0.44
N LEU A 80 9.03 18.46 1.14
CA LEU A 80 9.15 18.56 2.59
C LEU A 80 9.53 19.99 3.02
N LEU A 81 10.49 20.61 2.31
CA LEU A 81 10.91 21.98 2.59
C LEU A 81 9.74 22.99 2.42
N HIS A 82 8.96 22.85 1.36
CA HIS A 82 7.81 23.73 1.11
C HIS A 82 6.73 23.65 2.21
N ARG A 83 6.75 22.59 3.02
CA ARG A 83 5.78 22.34 4.10
C ARG A 83 6.36 22.51 5.50
N ASP A 84 7.54 23.09 5.59
CA ASP A 84 8.27 23.24 6.86
C ASP A 84 8.43 21.90 7.61
N LEU A 85 8.53 20.78 6.86
CA LEU A 85 8.78 19.46 7.41
C LEU A 85 10.29 19.21 7.52
N ASP A 86 10.67 18.51 8.58
CA ASP A 86 12.07 18.21 8.86
C ASP A 86 12.63 17.20 7.85
N GLN A 87 13.41 17.70 6.88
CA GLN A 87 14.06 16.88 5.86
C GLN A 87 15.04 15.85 6.43
N SER A 88 15.61 16.09 7.63
CA SER A 88 16.57 15.17 8.24
C SER A 88 15.92 13.85 8.68
N LYS A 89 14.61 13.83 8.83
CA LYS A 89 13.85 12.62 9.10
C LYS A 89 13.72 11.70 7.88
N PHE A 90 13.90 12.23 6.66
CA PHE A 90 13.72 11.45 5.46
C PHE A 90 14.82 10.38 5.34
N SER A 91 14.40 9.15 5.17
CA SER A 91 15.26 7.98 4.98
C SER A 91 14.83 7.18 3.78
N THR A 92 15.81 6.72 3.01
CA THR A 92 15.57 5.78 1.89
C THR A 92 15.41 4.33 2.36
N SER A 93 15.71 4.04 3.64
CA SER A 93 15.59 2.70 4.19
C SER A 93 14.14 2.24 4.30
N LEU A 94 13.95 0.93 4.13
CA LEU A 94 12.69 0.25 4.39
C LEU A 94 12.93 -0.89 5.39
N PRO A 95 11.94 -1.27 6.21
CA PRO A 95 12.08 -2.36 7.17
C PRO A 95 11.94 -3.76 6.53
N PHE A 96 12.01 -3.83 5.20
CA PHE A 96 11.97 -5.07 4.43
C PHE A 96 12.90 -4.96 3.21
N ASP A 97 13.38 -6.11 2.76
CA ASP A 97 14.21 -6.19 1.56
C ASP A 97 13.34 -6.09 0.31
N SER A 98 13.73 -5.22 -0.62
CA SER A 98 13.09 -5.10 -1.93
C SER A 98 14.14 -5.37 -3.03
N PRO A 99 14.39 -6.64 -3.35
CA PRO A 99 15.46 -7.03 -4.28
C PRO A 99 15.31 -6.43 -5.67
N PHE A 100 14.08 -6.09 -6.05
CA PHE A 100 13.81 -5.47 -7.36
C PHE A 100 14.07 -3.95 -7.40
N MET A 101 14.18 -3.30 -6.24
CA MET A 101 14.45 -1.85 -6.16
C MET A 101 15.94 -1.51 -6.18
N LEU A 102 16.82 -2.48 -5.94
CA LEU A 102 18.25 -2.24 -5.80
C LEU A 102 18.97 -1.95 -7.11
N MET A 103 18.33 -2.14 -8.26
CA MET A 103 18.96 -1.96 -9.56
C MET A 103 18.69 -0.59 -10.22
N GLY A 104 17.98 0.31 -9.58
CA GLY A 104 17.32 1.35 -10.32
C GLY A 104 17.47 2.80 -9.91
N ASP A 105 18.31 3.17 -8.94
CA ASP A 105 18.42 4.59 -8.54
C ASP A 105 18.95 5.51 -9.66
N THR A 106 19.63 4.93 -10.65
CA THR A 106 20.16 5.63 -11.82
C THR A 106 19.45 5.27 -13.13
N GLN A 107 18.48 4.35 -13.10
CA GLN A 107 17.74 3.96 -14.30
C GLN A 107 16.51 4.85 -14.49
N ASP A 108 16.36 5.40 -15.69
CA ASP A 108 15.16 6.12 -16.05
C ASP A 108 13.96 5.17 -16.12
N HIS A 109 12.89 5.55 -15.47
CA HIS A 109 11.61 4.88 -15.58
C HIS A 109 10.73 5.69 -16.53
N ASN A 110 10.07 4.99 -17.44
CA ASN A 110 9.17 5.61 -18.39
C ASN A 110 7.79 4.97 -18.25
N ALA A 111 6.94 5.59 -17.42
CA ALA A 111 5.60 5.09 -17.14
C ALA A 111 4.74 5.06 -18.42
N SER A 112 4.95 5.99 -19.35
CA SER A 112 4.17 6.07 -20.58
C SER A 112 4.33 4.85 -21.49
N LEU A 113 5.45 4.12 -21.40
CA LEU A 113 5.63 2.86 -22.11
C LEU A 113 4.75 1.72 -21.59
N TYR A 114 4.25 1.85 -20.35
CA TYR A 114 3.46 0.83 -19.65
C TYR A 114 2.01 1.28 -19.38
N ASN A 115 1.52 2.26 -20.12
CA ASN A 115 0.17 2.80 -19.91
C ASN A 115 -0.92 1.72 -19.94
N HIS A 116 -0.82 0.77 -20.87
CA HIS A 116 -1.79 -0.32 -20.99
C HIS A 116 -1.74 -1.25 -19.77
N GLU A 117 -0.55 -1.61 -19.31
CA GLU A 117 -0.34 -2.45 -18.13
C GLU A 117 -0.76 -1.75 -16.85
N LEU A 118 -0.47 -0.46 -16.70
CA LEU A 118 -0.89 0.35 -15.57
C LEU A 118 -2.42 0.52 -15.53
N GLU A 119 -3.06 0.74 -16.68
CA GLU A 119 -4.52 0.76 -16.76
C GLU A 119 -5.13 -0.59 -16.41
N ALA A 120 -4.57 -1.69 -16.91
CA ALA A 120 -5.03 -3.03 -16.60
C ALA A 120 -4.87 -3.35 -15.11
N LEU A 121 -3.72 -3.00 -14.53
CA LEU A 121 -3.46 -3.14 -13.08
C LEU A 121 -4.46 -2.33 -12.27
N HIS A 122 -4.65 -1.05 -12.60
CA HIS A 122 -5.60 -0.18 -11.93
C HIS A 122 -7.03 -0.73 -12.02
N ALA A 123 -7.45 -1.22 -13.19
CA ALA A 123 -8.77 -1.85 -13.37
C ALA A 123 -8.94 -3.10 -12.50
N CYS A 124 -7.90 -3.93 -12.37
CA CYS A 124 -7.91 -5.09 -11.48
C CYS A 124 -8.03 -4.70 -10.01
N LEU A 125 -7.29 -3.66 -9.58
CA LEU A 125 -7.37 -3.13 -8.22
C LEU A 125 -8.76 -2.56 -7.93
N LEU A 126 -9.34 -1.76 -8.83
CA LEU A 126 -10.70 -1.25 -8.70
C LEU A 126 -11.75 -2.36 -8.57
N LYS A 127 -11.63 -3.39 -9.41
CA LYS A 127 -12.52 -4.56 -9.35
C LYS A 127 -12.41 -5.27 -8.00
N SER A 128 -11.19 -5.42 -7.49
CA SER A 128 -10.92 -6.04 -6.19
C SER A 128 -11.46 -5.20 -5.04
N VAL A 129 -11.29 -3.87 -5.08
CA VAL A 129 -11.88 -2.94 -4.11
C VAL A 129 -13.40 -3.11 -4.06
N ARG A 130 -14.07 -3.08 -5.21
CA ARG A 130 -15.53 -3.27 -5.29
C ARG A 130 -15.97 -4.62 -4.73
N LEU A 131 -15.20 -5.67 -4.97
CA LEU A 131 -15.45 -6.99 -4.39
C LEU A 131 -15.32 -6.95 -2.86
N PHE A 132 -14.24 -6.37 -2.35
CA PHE A 132 -13.98 -6.30 -0.91
C PHE A 132 -15.01 -5.44 -0.17
N GLN A 133 -15.49 -4.36 -0.77
CA GLN A 133 -16.55 -3.52 -0.22
C GLN A 133 -17.89 -4.27 -0.04
N ARG A 134 -18.11 -5.37 -0.76
CA ARG A 134 -19.31 -6.21 -0.63
C ARG A 134 -19.21 -7.24 0.49
N ILE A 135 -18.00 -7.59 0.95
CA ILE A 135 -17.80 -8.61 1.97
C ILE A 135 -18.58 -8.32 3.26
N PRO A 136 -18.63 -7.09 3.81
CA PRO A 136 -19.40 -6.82 5.03
C PRO A 136 -20.88 -7.20 4.94
N SER A 137 -21.51 -7.03 3.77
CA SER A 137 -22.92 -7.39 3.58
C SER A 137 -23.16 -8.91 3.60
N LEU A 138 -22.12 -9.67 3.25
CA LEU A 138 -22.18 -11.13 3.26
C LEU A 138 -21.94 -11.71 4.66
N LEU A 139 -21.26 -10.96 5.53
CA LEU A 139 -20.90 -11.37 6.89
C LEU A 139 -21.88 -10.84 7.96
N THR A 140 -23.08 -10.44 7.56
CA THR A 140 -24.10 -9.80 8.41
C THR A 140 -24.37 -10.48 9.76
N PRO A 141 -24.32 -11.82 9.91
CA PRO A 141 -24.54 -12.47 11.20
C PRO A 141 -23.44 -12.21 12.24
N ILE A 142 -22.25 -11.73 11.82
CA ILE A 142 -21.05 -11.61 12.64
C ILE A 142 -20.75 -10.14 12.99
N LYS A 143 -21.59 -9.19 12.59
CA LYS A 143 -21.37 -7.74 12.76
C LYS A 143 -21.07 -7.30 14.18
N SER A 144 -21.55 -8.00 15.20
CA SER A 144 -21.31 -7.66 16.61
C SER A 144 -19.87 -7.88 17.08
N LEU A 145 -19.05 -8.56 16.26
CA LEU A 145 -17.65 -8.86 16.57
C LEU A 145 -16.64 -7.98 15.80
N LEU A 146 -17.11 -7.14 14.88
CA LEU A 146 -16.26 -6.31 14.04
C LEU A 146 -15.97 -4.96 14.74
N HIS A 147 -14.83 -4.84 15.40
CA HIS A 147 -14.44 -3.66 16.15
C HIS A 147 -13.58 -2.65 15.39
N GLN A 148 -13.26 -2.90 14.13
CA GLN A 148 -12.46 -1.95 13.31
C GLN A 148 -13.14 -1.61 11.99
N PRO A 149 -13.01 -0.35 11.52
CA PRO A 149 -13.50 0.01 10.20
C PRO A 149 -12.78 -0.85 9.17
N ASN A 150 -13.56 -1.46 8.28
CA ASN A 150 -13.10 -2.27 7.17
C ASN A 150 -12.17 -1.44 6.29
N LYS A 151 -10.85 -1.60 6.45
CA LYS A 151 -9.85 -0.87 5.69
C LYS A 151 -9.39 -1.72 4.53
N ILE A 152 -9.45 -1.16 3.34
CA ILE A 152 -8.77 -1.69 2.15
C ILE A 152 -7.44 -0.97 2.07
N ALA A 153 -6.35 -1.71 1.99
CA ALA A 153 -5.01 -1.16 1.93
C ALA A 153 -4.14 -1.91 0.92
N LEU A 154 -3.23 -1.20 0.31
CA LEU A 154 -2.13 -1.76 -0.48
C LEU A 154 -0.93 -1.94 0.44
N GLU A 155 -0.40 -3.16 0.50
CA GLU A 155 0.79 -3.50 1.27
C GLU A 155 2.05 -3.34 0.40
N PRO A 156 2.95 -2.39 0.70
CA PRO A 156 4.08 -2.08 -0.18
C PRO A 156 5.11 -3.21 -0.31
N GLU A 157 5.31 -4.00 0.74
CA GLU A 157 6.29 -5.10 0.76
C GLU A 157 5.95 -6.19 -0.27
N THR A 158 4.68 -6.55 -0.38
CA THR A 158 4.21 -7.64 -1.25
C THR A 158 3.45 -7.15 -2.47
N PHE A 159 3.19 -5.85 -2.54
CA PHE A 159 2.32 -5.22 -3.53
C PHE A 159 0.95 -5.92 -3.64
N THR A 160 0.37 -6.27 -2.50
CA THR A 160 -0.95 -6.91 -2.41
C THR A 160 -1.99 -5.94 -1.88
N LEU A 161 -3.18 -5.98 -2.49
CA LEU A 161 -4.35 -5.28 -1.97
C LEU A 161 -5.01 -6.16 -0.92
N GLU A 162 -5.13 -5.67 0.31
CA GLU A 162 -5.66 -6.43 1.44
C GLU A 162 -6.89 -5.76 2.06
N TYR A 163 -7.84 -6.59 2.47
CA TYR A 163 -9.02 -6.21 3.21
C TYR A 163 -9.11 -7.06 4.48
N THR A 164 -9.14 -6.41 5.65
CA THR A 164 -9.36 -7.12 6.90
C THR A 164 -10.85 -7.46 7.03
N ALA A 165 -11.21 -8.71 6.71
CA ALA A 165 -12.59 -9.18 6.72
C ALA A 165 -13.11 -9.45 8.13
N PHE A 166 -12.22 -9.86 9.04
CA PHE A 166 -12.53 -10.15 10.43
C PHE A 166 -11.35 -9.83 11.32
N SER A 167 -11.62 -9.28 12.49
CA SER A 167 -10.61 -9.08 13.52
C SER A 167 -11.27 -9.23 14.89
N SER A 168 -10.76 -10.14 15.72
CA SER A 168 -11.23 -10.35 17.08
C SER A 168 -10.17 -9.92 18.07
N VAL A 169 -10.49 -8.96 18.92
CA VAL A 169 -9.61 -8.50 19.99
C VAL A 169 -9.44 -9.58 21.07
N THR A 170 -10.50 -10.35 21.33
CA THR A 170 -10.50 -11.37 22.41
C THR A 170 -9.72 -12.61 22.05
N THR A 171 -9.77 -13.05 20.77
CA THR A 171 -9.07 -14.26 20.30
C THR A 171 -7.77 -13.94 19.58
N GLY A 172 -7.51 -12.67 19.26
CA GLY A 172 -6.38 -12.26 18.42
C GLY A 172 -6.47 -12.75 16.97
N GLN A 173 -7.59 -13.33 16.56
CA GLN A 173 -7.78 -13.83 15.21
C GLN A 173 -8.04 -12.69 14.24
N LYS A 174 -7.36 -12.72 13.08
CA LYS A 174 -7.54 -11.76 12.00
C LYS A 174 -7.61 -12.51 10.68
N ILE A 175 -8.69 -12.33 9.93
CA ILE A 175 -8.87 -12.89 8.60
C ILE A 175 -8.71 -11.77 7.58
N ILE A 176 -7.80 -11.96 6.65
CA ILE A 176 -7.51 -11.03 5.56
C ILE A 176 -7.91 -11.70 4.26
N VAL A 177 -8.67 -11.00 3.44
CA VAL A 177 -8.91 -11.33 2.04
C VAL A 177 -8.04 -10.40 1.20
N GLY A 178 -7.28 -10.96 0.26
CA GLY A 178 -6.35 -10.17 -0.53
C GLY A 178 -6.40 -10.49 -2.02
N PHE A 179 -5.83 -9.57 -2.80
CA PHE A 179 -5.58 -9.67 -4.22
C PHE A 179 -4.11 -9.39 -4.49
N SER A 180 -3.47 -10.23 -5.30
CA SER A 180 -2.14 -10.01 -5.85
C SER A 180 -2.22 -9.89 -7.36
N ALA A 181 -1.48 -8.96 -7.94
CA ALA A 181 -1.33 -8.85 -9.40
C ALA A 181 -0.46 -9.97 -9.99
N GLY A 182 0.17 -10.76 -9.13
CA GLY A 182 1.12 -11.81 -9.45
C GLY A 182 2.47 -11.52 -8.81
N ASP A 183 3.29 -12.55 -8.67
CA ASP A 183 4.66 -12.49 -8.18
C ASP A 183 5.56 -13.44 -8.99
N HIS A 184 6.85 -13.55 -8.62
CA HIS A 184 7.81 -14.42 -9.30
C HIS A 184 7.46 -15.92 -9.22
N LEU A 185 6.68 -16.33 -8.22
CA LEU A 185 6.21 -17.72 -8.06
C LEU A 185 4.89 -17.95 -8.78
N ARG A 186 4.05 -16.93 -8.84
CA ARG A 186 2.71 -16.93 -9.46
C ARG A 186 2.56 -15.70 -10.34
N PRO A 187 2.96 -15.79 -11.61
CA PRO A 187 2.97 -14.61 -12.49
C PRO A 187 1.59 -14.15 -12.95
N LYS A 188 0.51 -14.82 -12.52
CA LYS A 188 -0.87 -14.45 -12.85
C LYS A 188 -1.58 -13.85 -11.63
N PRO A 189 -2.50 -12.91 -11.83
CA PRO A 189 -3.32 -12.37 -10.74
C PRO A 189 -4.10 -13.44 -10.01
N PHE A 190 -4.17 -13.34 -8.68
CA PHE A 190 -4.92 -14.27 -7.83
C PHE A 190 -5.49 -13.60 -6.59
N TYR A 191 -6.56 -14.21 -6.05
CA TYR A 191 -7.09 -13.87 -4.73
C TYR A 191 -6.60 -14.86 -3.70
N PHE A 192 -6.46 -14.40 -2.45
CA PHE A 192 -6.04 -15.25 -1.33
C PHE A 192 -6.80 -14.90 -0.04
N ILE A 193 -6.77 -15.83 0.90
CA ILE A 193 -7.25 -15.63 2.27
C ILE A 193 -6.11 -15.99 3.21
N LYS A 194 -5.82 -15.09 4.17
CA LYS A 194 -4.88 -15.32 5.26
C LYS A 194 -5.64 -15.37 6.58
N ASP A 195 -5.42 -16.39 7.37
CA ASP A 195 -5.81 -16.43 8.79
C ASP A 195 -4.57 -16.10 9.63
N ILE A 196 -4.59 -14.94 10.26
CA ILE A 196 -3.50 -14.50 11.13
C ILE A 196 -3.97 -14.64 12.57
N ASN A 197 -3.49 -15.69 13.23
CA ASN A 197 -3.69 -15.87 14.66
C ASN A 197 -2.50 -15.24 15.41
N GLN A 198 -2.73 -14.18 16.16
CA GLN A 198 -1.67 -13.45 16.88
C GLN A 198 -0.96 -14.32 17.92
N ASN A 199 -1.57 -15.44 18.34
CA ASN A 199 -0.97 -16.42 19.28
C ASN A 199 -0.17 -17.52 18.55
N PHE A 200 -0.10 -17.50 17.23
CA PHE A 200 0.59 -18.54 16.46
C PHE A 200 2.06 -18.16 16.27
N ARG A 201 2.95 -18.79 17.02
CA ARG A 201 4.37 -18.88 16.63
C ARG A 201 4.40 -19.70 15.32
N PRO A 202 4.96 -19.18 14.23
CA PRO A 202 5.02 -19.95 12.98
C PRO A 202 5.87 -21.19 13.19
N LYS A 203 5.25 -22.35 13.33
CA LYS A 203 5.89 -23.58 12.90
C LYS A 203 5.88 -23.51 11.38
N ASN A 204 7.08 -23.51 10.78
CA ASN A 204 7.29 -23.66 9.34
C ASN A 204 6.43 -24.81 8.78
N ARG A 205 5.22 -24.52 8.38
CA ARG A 205 4.44 -25.37 7.51
C ARG A 205 4.33 -24.61 6.21
N GLY A 206 5.15 -25.03 5.26
CA GLY A 206 4.91 -24.70 3.86
C GLY A 206 3.43 -24.98 3.58
N LEU A 207 2.75 -23.99 3.05
CA LEU A 207 1.40 -24.18 2.52
C LEU A 207 1.53 -25.11 1.31
N ASP A 208 1.32 -26.41 1.57
CA ASP A 208 1.11 -27.41 0.51
C ASP A 208 -0.22 -27.06 -0.19
N TYR A 209 -0.12 -26.28 -1.23
CA TYR A 209 -1.19 -26.18 -2.22
C TYR A 209 -1.06 -27.36 -3.19
N ARG A 210 -1.85 -28.39 -3.01
CA ARG A 210 -2.10 -29.35 -4.08
C ARG A 210 -2.99 -28.69 -5.13
N PRO A 211 -2.73 -28.96 -6.43
CA PRO A 211 -3.46 -28.40 -7.56
C PRO A 211 -4.94 -28.82 -7.57
#